data_74a22a83afb312555373d61e20772bb7
#
_entry.id   74a22a83afb312555373d61e20772bb7
#
_cell.length_a   1.000
_cell.length_b   1.000
_cell.length_c   1.000
_cell.angle_alpha   90.00
_cell.angle_beta   90.00
_cell.angle_gamma   90.00
#
_symmetry.space_group_name_H-M   'P 1'
#
loop_
_entity.id
_entity.type
_entity.pdbx_description
1 polymer ?
#
loop_
_entity_poly.entity_id
_entity_poly.type
_entity_poly.pdbx_seq_one_letter_code
_entity_poly.pdbx_strand_id
1 'polypeptide(L)'
;MDSFFKISERKSTIGNEIIGGLTTFLAMAYIIAVNPNMLVVAGVPFDAALTATCFGAAIMTIAMGLIANRPIALASGMGINAIVAYTLCLGGAAVDWRVAMAIVFLEGIVILILVACGLRKAVMDAIPVSLRHAIGIGIGLFIAFIGLKGGGIIVANESTILGLGDLSAPVAIVSL
;
A
#
# COMPACT_ATOMS: atom_id res chain seq x y z
N MET A 1 -9.70 -2.35 -30.07
CA MET A 1 -9.64 -2.28 -28.61
C MET A 1 -10.33 -3.49 -27.95
N ASP A 2 -11.52 -3.85 -28.38
CA ASP A 2 -12.26 -4.97 -27.78
C ASP A 2 -11.60 -6.34 -27.99
N SER A 3 -10.90 -6.56 -29.11
CA SER A 3 -10.16 -7.81 -29.35
C SER A 3 -9.00 -8.05 -28.39
N PHE A 4 -8.39 -7.00 -27.83
CA PHE A 4 -7.30 -7.12 -26.88
C PHE A 4 -7.82 -7.10 -25.43
N PHE A 5 -8.68 -6.15 -25.10
CA PHE A 5 -9.15 -5.96 -23.73
C PHE A 5 -10.37 -6.80 -23.36
N LYS A 6 -11.02 -7.48 -24.34
CA LYS A 6 -12.15 -8.39 -24.13
C LYS A 6 -13.28 -7.79 -23.27
N ILE A 7 -13.56 -6.52 -23.48
CA ILE A 7 -14.51 -5.73 -22.68
C ILE A 7 -15.91 -6.31 -22.79
N SER A 8 -16.32 -6.65 -24.04
CA SER A 8 -17.63 -7.25 -24.33
C SER A 8 -17.80 -8.63 -23.70
N GLU A 9 -16.77 -9.48 -23.70
CA GLU A 9 -16.81 -10.79 -23.02
C GLU A 9 -17.04 -10.66 -21.50
N ARG A 10 -16.54 -9.57 -20.91
CA ARG A 10 -16.70 -9.27 -19.47
C ARG A 10 -18.00 -8.54 -19.14
N LYS A 11 -18.87 -8.30 -20.13
CA LYS A 11 -20.11 -7.54 -19.99
C LYS A 11 -19.87 -6.13 -19.41
N SER A 12 -18.71 -5.54 -19.73
CA SER A 12 -18.31 -4.19 -19.29
C SER A 12 -18.44 -3.20 -20.44
N THR A 13 -18.26 -1.92 -20.14
CA THR A 13 -18.21 -0.84 -21.13
C THR A 13 -16.89 -0.06 -20.94
N ILE A 14 -16.44 0.62 -21.99
CA ILE A 14 -15.24 1.46 -21.92
C ILE A 14 -15.36 2.49 -20.79
N GLY A 15 -16.55 3.08 -20.63
CA GLY A 15 -16.82 4.03 -19.55
C GLY A 15 -16.65 3.40 -18.17
N ASN A 16 -17.16 2.21 -17.94
CA ASN A 16 -17.02 1.49 -16.67
C ASN A 16 -15.55 1.13 -16.38
N GLU A 17 -14.78 0.75 -17.40
CA GLU A 17 -13.36 0.44 -17.24
C GLU A 17 -12.56 1.69 -16.85
N ILE A 18 -12.84 2.84 -17.49
CA ILE A 18 -12.20 4.12 -17.16
C ILE A 18 -12.57 4.57 -15.73
N ILE A 19 -13.86 4.51 -15.39
CA ILE A 19 -14.32 4.88 -14.04
C ILE A 19 -13.71 3.93 -12.99
N GLY A 20 -13.67 2.63 -13.28
CA GLY A 20 -13.05 1.64 -12.40
C GLY A 20 -11.55 1.91 -12.17
N GLY A 21 -10.81 2.18 -13.24
CA GLY A 21 -9.39 2.55 -13.15
C GLY A 21 -9.16 3.84 -12.38
N LEU A 22 -9.96 4.88 -12.65
CA LEU A 22 -9.87 6.16 -11.95
C LEU A 22 -10.23 6.01 -10.46
N THR A 23 -11.27 5.27 -10.14
CA THR A 23 -11.69 5.02 -8.76
C THR A 23 -10.61 4.29 -7.96
N THR A 24 -10.00 3.24 -8.54
CA THR A 24 -8.92 2.50 -7.88
C THR A 24 -7.66 3.36 -7.74
N PHE A 25 -7.34 4.20 -8.73
CA PHE A 25 -6.25 5.15 -8.66
C PHE A 25 -6.46 6.16 -7.52
N LEU A 26 -7.62 6.81 -7.46
CA LEU A 26 -7.94 7.78 -6.41
C LEU A 26 -7.93 7.14 -5.01
N ALA A 27 -8.45 5.93 -4.89
CA ALA A 27 -8.40 5.17 -3.63
C ALA A 27 -6.97 4.86 -3.17
N MET A 28 -6.00 4.80 -4.08
CA MET A 28 -4.60 4.49 -3.79
C MET A 28 -3.68 5.70 -3.82
N ALA A 29 -4.16 6.86 -4.30
CA ALA A 29 -3.32 8.05 -4.50
C ALA A 29 -2.61 8.54 -3.22
N TYR A 30 -3.21 8.29 -2.04
CA TYR A 30 -2.61 8.65 -0.76
C TYR A 30 -1.24 7.99 -0.52
N ILE A 31 -0.94 6.85 -1.19
CA ILE A 31 0.33 6.13 -1.00
C ILE A 31 1.53 6.96 -1.49
N ILE A 32 1.31 7.87 -2.45
CA ILE A 32 2.33 8.79 -2.96
C ILE A 32 2.88 9.69 -1.83
N ALA A 33 2.03 10.06 -0.89
CA ALA A 33 2.44 10.85 0.27
C ALA A 33 2.86 9.97 1.44
N VAL A 34 2.08 8.94 1.78
CA VAL A 34 2.28 8.16 3.01
C VAL A 34 3.50 7.24 2.91
N ASN A 35 3.72 6.58 1.77
CA ASN A 35 4.82 5.64 1.63
C ASN A 35 6.21 6.29 1.74
N PRO A 36 6.51 7.41 1.04
CA PRO A 36 7.79 8.09 1.22
C PRO A 36 8.00 8.57 2.65
N ASN A 37 6.99 9.16 3.29
CA ASN A 37 7.09 9.61 4.67
C ASN A 37 7.38 8.46 5.64
N MET A 38 6.83 7.29 5.41
CA MET A 38 7.11 6.09 6.21
C MET A 38 8.55 5.59 6.00
N LEU A 39 9.04 5.59 4.75
CA LEU A 39 10.40 5.15 4.44
C LEU A 39 11.47 6.14 4.88
N VAL A 40 11.16 7.43 4.95
CA VAL A 40 12.08 8.44 5.52
C VAL A 40 12.41 8.12 6.98
N VAL A 41 11.46 7.59 7.74
CA VAL A 41 11.68 7.14 9.12
C VAL A 41 12.72 6.02 9.20
N ALA A 42 12.82 5.19 8.15
CA ALA A 42 13.85 4.16 8.00
C ALA A 42 15.22 4.71 7.55
N GLY A 43 15.30 6.01 7.21
CA GLY A 43 16.52 6.65 6.71
C GLY A 43 16.64 6.73 5.18
N VAL A 44 15.60 6.35 4.43
CA VAL A 44 15.57 6.49 2.97
C VAL A 44 15.37 7.96 2.59
N PRO A 45 16.15 8.54 1.65
CA PRO A 45 15.89 9.89 1.16
C PRO A 45 14.49 10.02 0.57
N PHE A 46 13.77 11.09 0.93
CA PHE A 46 12.37 11.30 0.52
C PHE A 46 12.18 11.23 -1.00
N ASP A 47 13.03 11.92 -1.77
CA ASP A 47 12.94 11.97 -3.22
C ASP A 47 13.14 10.61 -3.87
N ALA A 48 14.06 9.80 -3.32
CA ALA A 48 14.31 8.44 -3.78
C ALA A 48 13.10 7.53 -3.49
N ALA A 49 12.53 7.62 -2.28
CA ALA A 49 11.35 6.86 -1.88
C ALA A 49 10.11 7.25 -2.72
N LEU A 50 9.91 8.56 -2.96
CA LEU A 50 8.82 9.08 -3.78
C LEU A 50 8.95 8.60 -5.23
N THR A 51 10.12 8.76 -5.82
CA THR A 51 10.39 8.36 -7.21
C THR A 51 10.18 6.86 -7.38
N ALA A 52 10.76 6.03 -6.50
CA ALA A 52 10.59 4.58 -6.54
C ALA A 52 9.13 4.16 -6.37
N THR A 53 8.38 4.81 -5.48
CA THR A 53 6.94 4.54 -5.27
C THR A 53 6.14 4.86 -6.53
N CYS A 54 6.34 6.02 -7.12
CA CYS A 54 5.61 6.44 -8.32
C CYS A 54 5.93 5.56 -9.54
N PHE A 55 7.21 5.31 -9.81
CA PHE A 55 7.61 4.46 -10.94
C PHE A 55 7.18 3.02 -10.74
N GLY A 56 7.37 2.46 -9.55
CA GLY A 56 6.94 1.10 -9.23
C GLY A 56 5.43 0.93 -9.41
N ALA A 57 4.63 1.84 -8.87
CA ALA A 57 3.18 1.83 -9.00
C ALA A 57 2.74 2.00 -10.47
N ALA A 58 3.38 2.89 -11.23
CA ALA A 58 3.06 3.11 -12.65
C ALA A 58 3.34 1.85 -13.48
N ILE A 59 4.54 1.27 -13.36
CA ILE A 59 4.92 0.06 -14.11
C ILE A 59 3.97 -1.10 -13.78
N MET A 60 3.69 -1.34 -12.50
CA MET A 60 2.82 -2.44 -12.08
C MET A 60 1.37 -2.22 -12.48
N THR A 61 0.86 -0.98 -12.44
CA THR A 61 -0.48 -0.64 -12.89
C THR A 61 -0.62 -0.83 -14.41
N ILE A 62 0.36 -0.39 -15.19
CA ILE A 62 0.40 -0.61 -16.64
C ILE A 62 0.45 -2.11 -16.95
N ALA A 63 1.31 -2.86 -16.27
CA ALA A 63 1.39 -4.32 -16.41
C ALA A 63 0.06 -5.00 -16.06
N MET A 64 -0.64 -4.55 -15.02
CA MET A 64 -1.96 -5.06 -14.65
C MET A 64 -2.98 -4.82 -15.76
N GLY A 65 -2.98 -3.64 -16.37
CA GLY A 65 -3.85 -3.31 -17.50
C GLY A 65 -3.54 -4.14 -18.74
N LEU A 66 -2.26 -4.28 -19.10
CA LEU A 66 -1.83 -4.93 -20.33
C LEU A 66 -1.81 -6.47 -20.25
N ILE A 67 -1.31 -7.01 -19.11
CA ILE A 67 -1.13 -8.47 -18.96
C ILE A 67 -2.36 -9.11 -18.34
N ALA A 68 -2.85 -8.58 -17.23
CA ALA A 68 -4.01 -9.14 -16.53
C ALA A 68 -5.35 -8.64 -17.08
N ASN A 69 -5.33 -7.61 -17.92
CA ASN A 69 -6.51 -7.06 -18.57
C ASN A 69 -7.59 -6.58 -17.58
N ARG A 70 -7.15 -5.93 -16.48
CA ARG A 70 -8.03 -5.43 -15.42
C ARG A 70 -7.75 -3.95 -15.14
N PRO A 71 -8.81 -3.11 -14.99
CA PRO A 71 -8.66 -1.67 -14.68
C PRO A 71 -8.41 -1.46 -13.18
N ILE A 72 -7.34 -2.03 -12.65
CA ILE A 72 -7.01 -1.97 -11.22
C ILE A 72 -5.63 -1.35 -11.07
N ALA A 73 -5.55 -0.26 -10.31
CA ALA A 73 -4.27 0.34 -9.95
C ALA A 73 -3.56 -0.51 -8.88
N LEU A 74 -2.24 -0.60 -8.99
CA LEU A 74 -1.39 -1.34 -8.07
C LEU A 74 -0.34 -0.43 -7.45
N ALA A 75 -0.08 -0.61 -6.17
CA ALA A 75 0.99 0.07 -5.46
C ALA A 75 1.59 -0.81 -4.36
N SER A 76 2.63 -0.32 -3.68
CA SER A 76 3.31 -1.06 -2.61
C SER A 76 2.40 -1.33 -1.42
N GLY A 77 2.58 -2.49 -0.76
CA GLY A 77 1.84 -2.86 0.44
C GLY A 77 2.35 -2.13 1.68
N MET A 78 1.52 -1.31 2.31
CA MET A 78 1.92 -0.52 3.49
C MET A 78 2.27 -1.35 4.72
N GLY A 79 1.71 -2.56 4.85
CA GLY A 79 2.02 -3.46 5.96
C GLY A 79 3.50 -3.85 6.00
N ILE A 80 4.06 -4.25 4.86
CA ILE A 80 5.49 -4.60 4.74
C ILE A 80 6.35 -3.37 4.98
N ASN A 81 6.00 -2.22 4.41
CA ASN A 81 6.74 -0.98 4.58
C ASN A 81 6.77 -0.54 6.06
N ALA A 82 5.69 -0.76 6.81
CA ALA A 82 5.66 -0.50 8.25
C ALA A 82 6.62 -1.44 9.01
N ILE A 83 6.66 -2.72 8.67
CA ILE A 83 7.61 -3.68 9.26
C ILE A 83 9.05 -3.25 8.95
N VAL A 84 9.34 -2.87 7.72
CA VAL A 84 10.67 -2.38 7.33
C VAL A 84 11.06 -1.14 8.13
N ALA A 85 10.20 -0.13 8.17
CA ALA A 85 10.52 1.14 8.82
C ALA A 85 10.61 1.02 10.34
N TYR A 86 9.62 0.42 10.97
CA TYR A 86 9.50 0.46 12.43
C TYR A 86 10.09 -0.76 13.12
N THR A 87 10.13 -1.92 12.47
CA THR A 87 10.63 -3.15 13.11
C THR A 87 12.09 -3.43 12.72
N LEU A 88 12.43 -3.36 11.44
CA LEU A 88 13.78 -3.68 10.97
C LEU A 88 14.75 -2.50 11.17
N CYS A 89 14.38 -1.30 10.78
CA CYS A 89 15.28 -0.15 10.81
C CYS A 89 15.31 0.56 12.17
N LEU A 90 14.15 0.83 12.78
CA LEU A 90 14.06 1.50 14.10
C LEU A 90 14.00 0.52 15.28
N GLY A 91 13.63 -0.72 15.05
CA GLY A 91 13.48 -1.72 16.09
C GLY A 91 14.82 -2.29 16.57
N GLY A 92 14.77 -3.31 17.40
CA GLY A 92 15.94 -3.92 18.02
C GLY A 92 16.98 -4.50 17.05
N ALA A 93 16.67 -4.69 15.77
CA ALA A 93 17.61 -5.14 14.75
C ALA A 93 18.51 -4.02 14.22
N ALA A 94 18.07 -2.74 14.32
CA ALA A 94 18.81 -1.53 13.86
C ALA A 94 19.51 -1.71 12.50
N VAL A 95 18.81 -2.32 11.55
CA VAL A 95 19.36 -2.66 10.25
C VAL A 95 19.39 -1.43 9.35
N ASP A 96 20.49 -1.22 8.62
CA ASP A 96 20.54 -0.17 7.60
C ASP A 96 19.42 -0.36 6.56
N TRP A 97 18.80 0.74 6.14
CA TRP A 97 17.69 0.72 5.19
C TRP A 97 18.05 0.01 3.87
N ARG A 98 19.32 0.03 3.45
CA ARG A 98 19.77 -0.65 2.23
C ARG A 98 19.70 -2.17 2.38
N VAL A 99 20.07 -2.68 3.54
CA VAL A 99 19.95 -4.12 3.84
C VAL A 99 18.48 -4.51 3.99
N ALA A 100 17.68 -3.66 4.64
CA ALA A 100 16.24 -3.88 4.74
C ALA A 100 15.55 -3.93 3.36
N MET A 101 15.93 -3.05 2.42
CA MET A 101 15.44 -3.10 1.04
C MET A 101 15.90 -4.35 0.28
N ALA A 102 17.13 -4.84 0.54
CA ALA A 102 17.60 -6.11 -0.03
C ALA A 102 16.79 -7.30 0.50
N ILE A 103 16.39 -7.29 1.77
CA ILE A 103 15.49 -8.32 2.34
C ILE A 103 14.14 -8.30 1.64
N VAL A 104 13.54 -7.13 1.44
CA VAL A 104 12.27 -6.99 0.71
C VAL A 104 12.38 -7.48 -0.74
N PHE A 105 13.50 -7.19 -1.39
CA PHE A 105 13.75 -7.70 -2.75
C PHE A 105 13.83 -9.22 -2.80
N LEU A 106 14.55 -9.84 -1.85
CA LEU A 106 14.63 -11.30 -1.74
C LEU A 106 13.25 -11.91 -1.43
N GLU A 107 12.48 -11.30 -0.53
CA GLU A 107 11.11 -11.71 -0.25
C GLU A 107 10.26 -11.70 -1.53
N GLY A 108 10.35 -10.65 -2.34
CA GLY A 108 9.66 -10.55 -3.62
C GLY A 108 10.02 -11.69 -4.58
N ILE A 109 11.29 -12.08 -4.66
CA ILE A 109 11.74 -13.23 -5.47
C ILE A 109 11.15 -14.54 -4.93
N VAL A 110 11.19 -14.76 -3.63
CA VAL A 110 10.61 -15.97 -2.99
C VAL A 110 9.11 -16.05 -3.28
N ILE A 111 8.38 -14.95 -3.13
CA ILE A 111 6.95 -14.90 -3.43
C ILE A 111 6.69 -15.20 -4.91
N LEU A 112 7.52 -14.66 -5.81
CA LEU A 112 7.39 -14.93 -7.25
C LEU A 112 7.55 -16.42 -7.57
N ILE A 113 8.54 -17.08 -6.97
CA ILE A 113 8.76 -18.53 -7.12
C ILE A 113 7.55 -19.30 -6.57
N LEU A 114 7.07 -18.96 -5.39
CA LEU A 114 5.90 -19.59 -4.77
C LEU A 114 4.63 -19.46 -5.62
N VAL A 115 4.45 -18.28 -6.25
CA VAL A 115 3.33 -18.03 -7.17
C VAL A 115 3.46 -18.88 -8.43
N ALA A 116 4.66 -18.97 -9.00
CA ALA A 116 4.94 -19.78 -10.19
C ALA A 116 4.71 -21.28 -9.93
N CYS A 117 5.03 -21.76 -8.73
CA CYS A 117 4.77 -23.15 -8.30
C CYS A 117 3.28 -23.40 -7.95
N GLY A 118 2.40 -22.40 -8.04
CA GLY A 118 0.97 -22.54 -7.73
C GLY A 118 0.64 -22.61 -6.22
N LEU A 119 1.64 -22.52 -5.36
CA LEU A 119 1.48 -22.64 -3.91
C LEU A 119 0.64 -21.49 -3.31
N ARG A 120 0.62 -20.33 -3.96
CA ARG A 120 -0.19 -19.19 -3.55
C ARG A 120 -1.68 -19.54 -3.41
N LYS A 121 -2.21 -20.34 -4.35
CA LYS A 121 -3.62 -20.78 -4.29
C LYS A 121 -3.87 -21.64 -3.07
N ALA A 122 -2.99 -22.61 -2.80
CA ALA A 122 -3.10 -23.49 -1.63
C ALA A 122 -3.04 -22.69 -0.32
N VAL A 123 -2.14 -21.70 -0.21
CA VAL A 123 -2.05 -20.83 0.97
C VAL A 123 -3.31 -19.98 1.12
N MET A 124 -3.80 -19.38 0.04
CA MET A 124 -5.02 -18.55 0.09
C MET A 124 -6.27 -19.36 0.44
N ASP A 125 -6.34 -20.60 -0.02
CA ASP A 125 -7.47 -21.51 0.29
C ASP A 125 -7.39 -22.04 1.72
N ALA A 126 -6.20 -22.15 2.29
CA ALA A 126 -5.99 -22.55 3.69
C ALA A 126 -6.39 -21.43 4.70
N ILE A 127 -6.45 -20.17 4.27
CA ILE A 127 -6.83 -19.04 5.15
C ILE A 127 -8.36 -19.02 5.35
N PRO A 128 -8.87 -19.16 6.59
CA PRO A 128 -10.29 -19.06 6.88
C PRO A 128 -10.89 -17.73 6.39
N VAL A 129 -12.14 -17.75 5.92
CA VAL A 129 -12.84 -16.56 5.40
C VAL A 129 -12.91 -15.44 6.45
N SER A 130 -13.11 -15.80 7.72
CA SER A 130 -13.13 -14.85 8.84
C SER A 130 -11.80 -14.10 8.98
N LEU A 131 -10.68 -14.78 8.79
CA LEU A 131 -9.36 -14.17 8.85
C LEU A 131 -9.11 -13.23 7.66
N ARG A 132 -9.58 -13.57 6.46
CA ARG A 132 -9.50 -12.68 5.30
C ARG A 132 -10.26 -11.37 5.54
N HIS A 133 -11.45 -11.44 6.13
CA HIS A 133 -12.21 -10.25 6.49
C HIS A 133 -11.52 -9.44 7.60
N ALA A 134 -10.99 -10.11 8.61
CA ALA A 134 -10.25 -9.45 9.69
C ALA A 134 -9.00 -8.70 9.17
N ILE A 135 -8.26 -9.28 8.22
CA ILE A 135 -7.13 -8.62 7.56
C ILE A 135 -7.59 -7.34 6.85
N GLY A 136 -8.68 -7.41 6.08
CA GLY A 136 -9.23 -6.24 5.38
C GLY A 136 -9.64 -5.12 6.34
N ILE A 137 -10.32 -5.45 7.41
CA ILE A 137 -10.72 -4.51 8.47
C ILE A 137 -9.47 -3.92 9.15
N GLY A 138 -8.49 -4.75 9.50
CA GLY A 138 -7.25 -4.31 10.14
C GLY A 138 -6.46 -3.32 9.28
N ILE A 139 -6.36 -3.59 7.98
CA ILE A 139 -5.71 -2.66 7.03
C ILE A 139 -6.49 -1.34 6.96
N GLY A 140 -7.82 -1.39 6.89
CA GLY A 140 -8.66 -0.19 6.88
C GLY A 140 -8.47 0.68 8.13
N LEU A 141 -8.48 0.07 9.30
CA LEU A 141 -8.24 0.76 10.57
C LEU A 141 -6.81 1.35 10.65
N PHE A 142 -5.83 0.62 10.17
CA PHE A 142 -4.44 1.10 10.11
C PHE A 142 -4.30 2.35 9.22
N ILE A 143 -4.92 2.34 8.05
CA ILE A 143 -4.92 3.49 7.14
C ILE A 143 -5.64 4.68 7.78
N ALA A 144 -6.79 4.46 8.40
CA ALA A 144 -7.53 5.48 9.13
C ALA A 144 -6.67 6.10 10.25
N PHE A 145 -5.98 5.26 11.03
CA PHE A 145 -5.08 5.72 12.08
C PHE A 145 -3.93 6.59 11.55
N ILE A 146 -3.29 6.18 10.44
CA ILE A 146 -2.24 6.97 9.79
C ILE A 146 -2.80 8.32 9.31
N GLY A 147 -3.99 8.32 8.72
CA GLY A 147 -4.67 9.53 8.28
C GLY A 147 -4.94 10.50 9.43
N LEU A 148 -5.51 10.01 10.51
CA LEU A 148 -5.79 10.80 11.72
C LEU A 148 -4.51 11.36 12.37
N LYS A 149 -3.42 10.58 12.37
CA LYS A 149 -2.11 11.04 12.85
C LYS A 149 -1.50 12.08 11.92
N GLY A 150 -1.56 11.87 10.61
CA GLY A 150 -1.06 12.80 9.61
C GLY A 150 -1.84 14.13 9.59
N GLY A 151 -3.15 14.07 9.85
CA GLY A 151 -4.02 15.24 9.99
C GLY A 151 -3.88 15.98 11.34
N GLY A 152 -3.04 15.49 12.26
CA GLY A 152 -2.87 16.12 13.57
C GLY A 152 -4.05 15.96 14.53
N ILE A 153 -5.01 15.11 14.19
CA ILE A 153 -6.16 14.79 15.06
C ILE A 153 -5.72 13.91 16.21
N ILE A 154 -4.82 12.96 15.93
CA ILE A 154 -4.17 12.11 16.93
C ILE A 154 -2.70 12.52 17.06
N VAL A 155 -2.26 12.84 18.26
CA VAL A 155 -0.89 13.20 18.57
C VAL A 155 -0.32 12.28 19.65
N ALA A 156 1.01 12.19 19.72
CA ALA A 156 1.67 11.46 20.78
C ALA A 156 1.46 12.18 22.12
N ASN A 157 1.17 11.41 23.18
CA ASN A 157 1.02 11.91 24.52
C ASN A 157 1.82 11.01 25.46
N GLU A 158 2.66 11.61 26.32
CA GLU A 158 3.55 10.84 27.21
C GLU A 158 2.81 9.98 28.23
N SER A 159 1.61 10.40 28.65
CA SER A 159 0.84 9.71 29.68
C SER A 159 -0.07 8.62 29.12
N THR A 160 -0.65 8.83 27.93
CA THR A 160 -1.67 7.94 27.36
C THR A 160 -1.25 7.31 26.01
N ILE A 161 0.01 7.53 25.62
CA ILE A 161 0.59 7.14 24.31
C ILE A 161 -0.03 7.94 23.16
N LEU A 162 -1.34 8.10 23.13
CA LEU A 162 -2.09 8.85 22.13
C LEU A 162 -3.01 9.86 22.84
N GLY A 163 -3.05 11.07 22.30
CA GLY A 163 -3.93 12.14 22.75
C GLY A 163 -4.66 12.80 21.59
N LEU A 164 -5.66 13.59 21.93
CA LEU A 164 -6.34 14.44 20.95
C LEU A 164 -5.45 15.65 20.63
N GLY A 165 -5.23 15.93 19.36
CA GLY A 165 -4.54 17.12 18.91
C GLY A 165 -5.44 18.36 18.93
N ASP A 166 -4.91 19.47 18.42
CA ASP A 166 -5.67 20.71 18.27
C ASP A 166 -6.59 20.62 17.06
N LEU A 167 -7.88 20.36 17.32
CA LEU A 167 -8.91 20.25 16.28
C LEU A 167 -9.23 21.59 15.61
N SER A 168 -8.76 22.72 16.17
CA SER A 168 -8.92 24.04 15.56
C SER A 168 -7.83 24.35 14.54
N ALA A 169 -6.79 23.53 14.46
CA ALA A 169 -5.72 23.69 13.48
C ALA A 169 -6.25 23.53 12.04
N PRO A 170 -5.83 24.39 11.08
CA PRO A 170 -6.30 24.32 9.70
C PRO A 170 -6.13 22.94 9.05
N VAL A 171 -5.05 22.25 9.39
CA VAL A 171 -4.75 20.91 8.87
C VAL A 171 -5.75 19.87 9.40
N ALA A 172 -6.12 19.97 10.67
CA ALA A 172 -7.11 19.07 11.29
C ALA A 172 -8.50 19.29 10.66
N ILE A 173 -8.89 20.55 10.43
CA ILE A 173 -10.19 20.89 9.81
C ILE A 173 -10.29 20.37 8.38
N VAL A 174 -9.21 20.46 7.60
CA VAL A 174 -9.20 19.98 6.20
C VAL A 174 -9.15 18.45 6.11
N SER A 175 -8.65 17.76 7.14
CA SER A 175 -8.52 16.29 7.17
C SER A 175 -9.76 15.58 7.74
N LEU A 176 -10.71 16.30 8.31
CA LEU A 176 -12.03 15.81 8.76
C LEU A 176 -13.05 15.83 7.63
#